data_d663acb428c85f84bd1f1b2b9d5c9743
#
_entry.id   d663acb428c85f84bd1f1b2b9d5c9743
#
_cell.length_a   1.000
_cell.length_b   1.000
_cell.length_c   1.000
_cell.angle_alpha   90.00
_cell.angle_beta   90.00
_cell.angle_gamma   90.00
#
_symmetry.space_group_name_H-M   'P 1'
#
loop_
_entity.id
_entity.type
_entity.pdbx_description
1 polymer ?
#
loop_
_entity_poly.entity_id
_entity_poly.type
_entity_poly.pdbx_seq_one_letter_code
_entity_poly.pdbx_strand_id
1 'polypeptide(L)'
;MLKEILSISGKPGLQKLISNSSNAIIVESLLDGKRFPAYSNSKIIALEDISIYTEGEDMPLKEVFKRIYTKENGKEALSHKEPTEKIIAYFSEMVPEYDKDRVYVSDMKKIIQWYNLLTQKGLLNLEEKEEQKEEEKK
;
A
#
# COMPACT_ATOMS: atom_id res chain seq x y z
N MET A 1 -2.75 -10.11 -5.11
CA MET A 1 -2.75 -9.74 -3.71
C MET A 1 -3.11 -8.29 -3.45
N LEU A 2 -2.32 -7.34 -3.93
CA LEU A 2 -2.65 -5.92 -3.72
C LEU A 2 -3.93 -5.49 -4.46
N LYS A 3 -4.38 -6.24 -5.44
CA LYS A 3 -5.61 -5.93 -6.16
C LYS A 3 -6.86 -6.04 -5.31
N GLU A 4 -6.79 -6.78 -4.21
CA GLU A 4 -7.91 -6.92 -3.28
C GLU A 4 -7.85 -5.92 -2.13
N ILE A 5 -6.77 -5.15 -2.05
CA ILE A 5 -6.58 -4.15 -1.03
C ILE A 5 -6.87 -2.79 -1.63
N LEU A 6 -7.80 -2.08 -1.02
CA LEU A 6 -8.32 -0.83 -1.57
C LEU A 6 -8.08 0.35 -0.64
N SER A 7 -7.90 1.52 -1.24
CA SER A 7 -7.90 2.80 -0.53
C SER A 7 -9.16 3.53 -0.94
N ILE A 8 -9.99 3.90 0.02
CA ILE A 8 -11.25 4.60 -0.23
C ILE A 8 -11.17 6.00 0.34
N SER A 9 -11.41 7.00 -0.50
CA SER A 9 -11.37 8.39 -0.08
C SER A 9 -12.31 8.64 1.10
N GLY A 10 -11.78 9.29 2.14
CA GLY A 10 -12.55 9.57 3.35
C GLY A 10 -12.58 8.46 4.39
N LYS A 11 -11.98 7.31 4.09
CA LYS A 11 -11.91 6.21 5.06
C LYS A 11 -10.47 6.01 5.49
N PRO A 12 -10.21 5.90 6.81
CA PRO A 12 -8.84 5.72 7.29
C PRO A 12 -8.32 4.32 7.00
N GLY A 13 -7.01 4.19 6.89
CA GLY A 13 -6.36 2.91 6.66
C GLY A 13 -6.67 2.33 5.30
N LEU A 14 -6.78 1.02 5.26
CA LEU A 14 -7.05 0.28 4.03
C LEU A 14 -8.24 -0.65 4.21
N GLN A 15 -8.86 -1.03 3.11
CA GLN A 15 -9.99 -1.94 3.11
C GLN A 15 -9.70 -3.14 2.22
N LYS A 16 -10.19 -4.28 2.63
CA LYS A 16 -10.06 -5.51 1.84
C LYS A 16 -11.39 -5.79 1.14
N LEU A 17 -11.32 -6.13 -0.13
CA LEU A 17 -12.52 -6.48 -0.90
C LEU A 17 -13.05 -7.83 -0.42
N ILE A 18 -14.31 -7.88 -0.01
CA ILE A 18 -14.95 -9.10 0.48
C ILE A 18 -15.87 -9.68 -0.59
N SER A 19 -16.74 -8.85 -1.17
CA SER A 19 -17.63 -9.31 -2.21
C SER A 19 -17.99 -8.17 -3.15
N ASN A 20 -18.50 -8.53 -4.32
CA ASN A 20 -18.82 -7.57 -5.36
C ASN A 20 -20.27 -7.77 -5.79
N SER A 21 -21.02 -6.67 -5.87
CA SER A 21 -22.39 -6.69 -6.37
C SER A 21 -22.56 -5.59 -7.40
N SER A 22 -23.71 -5.55 -8.06
CA SER A 22 -23.94 -4.62 -9.17
C SER A 22 -23.90 -3.14 -8.76
N ASN A 23 -24.31 -2.82 -7.54
CA ASN A 23 -24.42 -1.42 -7.10
C ASN A 23 -23.35 -0.99 -6.10
N ALA A 24 -22.68 -1.95 -5.49
CA ALA A 24 -21.71 -1.66 -4.45
C ALA A 24 -20.79 -2.84 -4.26
N ILE A 25 -19.64 -2.59 -3.65
CA ILE A 25 -18.77 -3.66 -3.17
C ILE A 25 -18.84 -3.68 -1.66
N ILE A 26 -18.63 -4.85 -1.08
CA ILE A 26 -18.54 -4.97 0.38
C ILE A 26 -17.07 -5.07 0.72
N VAL A 27 -16.63 -4.21 1.62
CA VAL A 27 -15.23 -4.15 2.03
C VAL A 27 -15.12 -4.31 3.54
N GLU A 28 -13.95 -4.70 3.99
CA GLU A 28 -13.67 -4.87 5.41
C GLU A 28 -12.48 -3.98 5.77
N SER A 29 -12.66 -3.13 6.78
CA SER A 29 -11.60 -2.26 7.25
C SER A 29 -10.49 -3.08 7.90
N LEU A 30 -9.25 -2.85 7.50
CA LEU A 30 -8.11 -3.52 8.11
C LEU A 30 -7.78 -2.96 9.49
N LEU A 31 -8.34 -1.81 9.85
CA LEU A 31 -8.11 -1.21 11.15
C LEU A 31 -8.95 -1.87 12.25
N ASP A 32 -10.22 -2.12 11.99
CA ASP A 32 -11.13 -2.61 13.01
C ASP A 32 -11.94 -3.85 12.61
N GLY A 33 -11.78 -4.34 11.39
CA GLY A 33 -12.47 -5.53 10.92
C GLY A 33 -13.93 -5.32 10.56
N LYS A 34 -14.42 -4.09 10.63
CA LYS A 34 -15.82 -3.81 10.30
C LYS A 34 -16.04 -3.83 8.80
N ARG A 35 -17.19 -4.37 8.40
CA ARG A 35 -17.57 -4.44 6.99
C ARG A 35 -18.60 -3.36 6.68
N PHE A 36 -18.48 -2.78 5.49
CA PHE A 36 -19.42 -1.77 5.04
C PHE A 36 -19.48 -1.76 3.51
N PRO A 37 -20.58 -1.24 2.95
CA PRO A 37 -20.67 -1.13 1.49
C PRO A 37 -19.93 0.11 0.99
N ALA A 38 -19.27 -0.01 -0.15
CA ALA A 38 -18.67 1.11 -0.86
C ALA A 38 -19.38 1.23 -2.20
N TYR A 39 -19.98 2.37 -2.45
CA TYR A 39 -20.81 2.58 -3.62
C TYR A 39 -20.01 3.15 -4.79
N SER A 40 -20.60 3.05 -5.98
CA SER A 40 -19.92 3.45 -7.22
C SER A 40 -19.49 4.93 -7.26
N ASN A 41 -20.12 5.78 -6.46
CA ASN A 41 -19.75 7.20 -6.39
C ASN A 41 -18.57 7.46 -5.45
N SER A 42 -18.08 6.46 -4.76
CA SER A 42 -16.91 6.60 -3.90
C SER A 42 -15.63 6.54 -4.74
N LYS A 43 -14.61 7.27 -4.31
CA LYS A 43 -13.30 7.17 -4.95
C LYS A 43 -12.57 5.99 -4.36
N ILE A 44 -12.43 4.94 -5.14
CA ILE A 44 -11.83 3.68 -4.71
C ILE A 44 -10.65 3.38 -5.62
N ILE A 45 -9.48 3.15 -5.03
CA ILE A 45 -8.28 2.82 -5.78
C ILE A 45 -7.68 1.54 -5.22
N ALA A 46 -7.42 0.58 -6.09
CA ALA A 46 -6.70 -0.63 -5.68
C ALA A 46 -5.23 -0.29 -5.50
N LEU A 47 -4.59 -0.84 -4.47
CA LEU A 47 -3.18 -0.55 -4.23
C LEU A 47 -2.29 -0.96 -5.39
N GLU A 48 -2.67 -2.01 -6.13
CA GLU A 48 -1.88 -2.43 -7.28
C GLU A 48 -1.83 -1.39 -8.40
N ASP A 49 -2.77 -0.45 -8.41
CA ASP A 49 -2.84 0.61 -9.42
C ASP A 49 -2.13 1.88 -9.00
N ILE A 50 -1.58 1.92 -7.79
CA ILE A 50 -0.90 3.10 -7.29
C ILE A 50 0.58 3.05 -7.65
N SER A 51 1.10 4.18 -8.13
CA SER A 51 2.51 4.36 -8.38
C SER A 51 2.96 5.68 -7.78
N ILE A 52 4.26 5.80 -7.51
CA ILE A 52 4.83 7.06 -7.06
C ILE A 52 5.67 7.66 -8.17
N TYR A 53 5.78 8.97 -8.13
CA TYR A 53 6.59 9.70 -9.11
C TYR A 53 8.07 9.57 -8.77
N THR A 54 8.88 9.28 -9.78
CA THR A 54 10.33 9.28 -9.64
C THR A 54 10.92 10.20 -10.69
N GLU A 55 12.23 10.37 -10.65
CA GLU A 55 12.91 11.18 -11.66
C GLU A 55 12.92 10.48 -13.03
N GLY A 56 12.63 9.19 -13.05
CA GLY A 56 12.50 8.42 -14.29
C GLY A 56 11.06 7.93 -14.43
N GLU A 57 10.89 6.64 -14.61
CA GLU A 57 9.56 6.04 -14.74
C GLU A 57 8.87 5.95 -13.39
N ASP A 58 7.54 6.04 -13.40
CA ASP A 58 6.75 5.88 -12.18
C ASP A 58 7.03 4.51 -11.56
N MET A 59 7.15 4.48 -10.24
CA MET A 59 7.44 3.25 -9.52
C MET A 59 6.16 2.68 -8.92
N PRO A 60 5.79 1.45 -9.25
CA PRO A 60 4.62 0.82 -8.64
C PRO A 60 4.77 0.74 -7.14
N LEU A 61 3.68 0.94 -6.41
CA LEU A 61 3.69 0.86 -4.94
C LEU A 61 4.21 -0.49 -4.46
N LYS A 62 3.91 -1.55 -5.20
CA LYS A 62 4.41 -2.89 -4.90
C LYS A 62 5.94 -2.92 -4.80
N GLU A 63 6.63 -2.21 -5.69
CA GLU A 63 8.09 -2.16 -5.66
C GLU A 63 8.58 -1.43 -4.41
N VAL A 64 7.90 -0.36 -4.01
CA VAL A 64 8.23 0.37 -2.79
C VAL A 64 8.08 -0.56 -1.59
N PHE A 65 6.99 -1.30 -1.53
CA PHE A 65 6.75 -2.26 -0.44
C PHE A 65 7.82 -3.35 -0.40
N LYS A 66 8.26 -3.83 -1.56
CA LYS A 66 9.34 -4.83 -1.63
C LYS A 66 10.63 -4.30 -1.04
N ARG A 67 10.98 -3.05 -1.34
CA ARG A 67 12.18 -2.44 -0.81
C ARG A 67 12.13 -2.31 0.70
N ILE A 68 10.97 -1.89 1.24
CA ILE A 68 10.79 -1.79 2.68
C ILE A 68 10.84 -3.17 3.31
N TYR A 69 10.16 -4.13 2.72
CA TYR A 69 10.13 -5.52 3.20
C TYR A 69 11.54 -6.09 3.31
N THR A 70 12.35 -5.88 2.28
CA THR A 70 13.72 -6.37 2.25
C THR A 70 14.57 -5.70 3.34
N LYS A 71 14.44 -4.38 3.48
CA LYS A 71 15.19 -3.65 4.50
C LYS A 71 14.82 -4.11 5.91
N GLU A 72 13.54 -4.32 6.16
CA GLU A 72 13.05 -4.63 7.50
C GLU A 72 12.95 -6.13 7.78
N ASN A 73 13.38 -6.95 6.84
CA ASN A 73 13.31 -8.41 6.98
C ASN A 73 11.88 -8.90 7.26
N GLY A 74 10.92 -8.30 6.59
CA GLY A 74 9.51 -8.65 6.73
C GLY A 74 8.84 -8.09 7.96
N LYS A 75 9.53 -7.24 8.72
CA LYS A 75 8.98 -6.62 9.92
C LYS A 75 8.42 -5.25 9.61
N GLU A 76 7.83 -4.62 10.63
CA GLU A 76 7.28 -3.29 10.47
C GLU A 76 8.36 -2.24 10.20
N ALA A 77 7.95 -1.22 9.47
CA ALA A 77 8.80 -0.07 9.16
C ALA A 77 8.67 1.00 10.25
N LEU A 78 9.35 2.12 10.02
CA LEU A 78 9.23 3.30 10.84
C LEU A 78 7.76 3.70 11.00
N SER A 79 7.37 4.19 12.17
CA SER A 79 6.00 4.64 12.38
C SER A 79 5.72 5.90 11.56
N HIS A 80 4.53 5.96 10.95
CA HIS A 80 4.11 7.16 10.22
C HIS A 80 3.89 8.37 11.14
N LYS A 81 3.90 8.15 12.46
CA LYS A 81 3.75 9.22 13.45
C LYS A 81 5.08 9.86 13.85
N GLU A 82 6.19 9.35 13.35
CA GLU A 82 7.50 9.94 13.59
C GLU A 82 7.59 11.35 12.99
N PRO A 83 8.53 12.18 13.47
CA PRO A 83 8.69 13.53 12.91
C PRO A 83 8.93 13.51 11.41
N THR A 84 8.49 14.57 10.75
CA THR A 84 8.60 14.71 9.30
C THR A 84 10.02 14.45 8.79
N GLU A 85 11.02 14.94 9.48
CA GLU A 85 12.41 14.76 9.08
C GLU A 85 12.81 13.29 9.02
N LYS A 86 12.35 12.50 9.98
CA LYS A 86 12.63 11.07 10.00
C LYS A 86 11.88 10.33 8.89
N ILE A 87 10.66 10.76 8.61
CA ILE A 87 9.86 10.18 7.52
C ILE A 87 10.57 10.42 6.19
N ILE A 88 10.99 11.64 5.92
CA ILE A 88 11.68 11.98 4.68
C ILE A 88 12.98 11.20 4.56
N ALA A 89 13.77 11.12 5.62
CA ALA A 89 15.03 10.39 5.60
C ALA A 89 14.82 8.91 5.30
N TYR A 90 13.82 8.32 5.94
CA TYR A 90 13.51 6.91 5.72
C TYR A 90 13.07 6.65 4.29
N PHE A 91 12.15 7.46 3.80
CA PHE A 91 11.64 7.30 2.44
C PHE A 91 12.74 7.52 1.39
N SER A 92 13.61 8.51 1.62
CA SER A 92 14.72 8.78 0.73
C SER A 92 15.71 7.62 0.67
N GLU A 93 15.86 6.89 1.77
CA GLU A 93 16.70 5.71 1.81
C GLU A 93 16.08 4.58 0.99
N MET A 94 14.76 4.42 1.07
CA MET A 94 14.06 3.37 0.33
C MET A 94 13.94 3.67 -1.15
N VAL A 95 13.67 4.91 -1.50
CA VAL A 95 13.44 5.32 -2.88
C VAL A 95 14.26 6.58 -3.16
N PRO A 96 15.60 6.46 -3.32
CA PRO A 96 16.43 7.65 -3.54
C PRO A 96 16.05 8.43 -4.79
N GLU A 97 15.43 7.78 -5.76
CA GLU A 97 15.05 8.37 -7.03
C GLU A 97 13.67 9.05 -7.04
N TYR A 98 12.99 9.15 -5.87
CA TYR A 98 11.66 9.76 -5.86
C TYR A 98 11.70 11.22 -6.29
N ASP A 99 10.64 11.68 -6.96
CA ASP A 99 10.55 13.05 -7.45
C ASP A 99 10.19 13.98 -6.27
N LYS A 100 11.16 14.79 -5.86
CA LYS A 100 11.01 15.65 -4.69
C LYS A 100 9.97 16.73 -4.85
N ASP A 101 9.60 17.06 -6.08
CA ASP A 101 8.61 18.10 -6.35
C ASP A 101 7.19 17.54 -6.36
N ARG A 102 7.01 16.25 -6.60
CA ARG A 102 5.68 15.66 -6.77
C ARG A 102 5.31 14.64 -5.70
N VAL A 103 6.25 14.13 -4.92
CA VAL A 103 5.98 13.22 -3.81
C VAL A 103 6.03 14.00 -2.52
N TYR A 104 4.89 14.09 -1.84
CA TYR A 104 4.77 14.87 -0.61
C TYR A 104 4.95 14.02 0.63
N VAL A 105 5.24 14.69 1.76
CA VAL A 105 5.38 14.00 3.04
C VAL A 105 4.11 13.22 3.39
N SER A 106 2.94 13.79 3.07
CA SER A 106 1.68 13.10 3.32
C SER A 106 1.59 11.78 2.57
N ASP A 107 2.15 11.72 1.36
CA ASP A 107 2.19 10.48 0.58
C ASP A 107 3.12 9.45 1.23
N MET A 108 4.29 9.92 1.69
CA MET A 108 5.25 9.07 2.37
C MET A 108 4.66 8.44 3.61
N LYS A 109 3.94 9.24 4.40
CA LYS A 109 3.29 8.77 5.62
C LYS A 109 2.23 7.71 5.31
N LYS A 110 1.44 7.92 4.26
CA LYS A 110 0.44 6.94 3.85
C LYS A 110 1.07 5.61 3.45
N ILE A 111 2.13 5.67 2.65
CA ILE A 111 2.80 4.48 2.17
C ILE A 111 3.36 3.67 3.34
N ILE A 112 4.02 4.34 4.27
CA ILE A 112 4.59 3.70 5.45
C ILE A 112 3.48 3.10 6.32
N GLN A 113 2.41 3.85 6.53
CA GLN A 113 1.28 3.36 7.32
C GLN A 113 0.64 2.13 6.68
N TRP A 114 0.45 2.16 5.38
CA TRP A 114 -0.13 1.03 4.64
C TRP A 114 0.77 -0.20 4.74
N TYR A 115 2.08 -0.01 4.57
CA TYR A 115 3.02 -1.12 4.70
C TYR A 115 2.90 -1.76 6.08
N ASN A 116 2.93 -0.94 7.12
CA ASN A 116 2.84 -1.45 8.49
C ASN A 116 1.52 -2.16 8.76
N LEU A 117 0.43 -1.60 8.26
CA LEU A 117 -0.89 -2.19 8.42
C LEU A 117 -0.97 -3.57 7.75
N LEU A 118 -0.47 -3.68 6.53
CA LEU A 118 -0.46 -4.94 5.80
C LEU A 118 0.44 -5.98 6.48
N THR A 119 1.57 -5.53 7.02
CA THR A 119 2.49 -6.40 7.73
C THR A 119 1.83 -6.94 9.01
N GLN A 120 1.16 -6.07 9.76
CA GLN A 120 0.47 -6.46 10.99
C GLN A 120 -0.64 -7.48 10.73
N LYS A 121 -1.29 -7.39 9.58
CA LYS A 121 -2.37 -8.30 9.22
C LYS A 121 -1.90 -9.53 8.45
N GLY A 122 -0.61 -9.67 8.23
CA GLY A 122 -0.06 -10.81 7.51
C GLY A 122 -0.43 -10.87 6.05
N LEU A 123 -0.73 -9.72 5.44
CA LEU A 123 -1.19 -9.64 4.07
C LEU A 123 -0.09 -9.28 3.07
N LEU A 124 1.12 -9.05 3.53
CA LEU A 124 2.22 -8.62 2.68
C LEU A 124 3.13 -9.80 2.33
N ASN A 125 2.80 -10.54 1.29
CA ASN A 125 3.54 -11.72 0.84
C ASN A 125 4.02 -11.54 -0.59
N LEU A 126 4.65 -10.41 -0.87
CA LEU A 126 4.98 -10.00 -2.23
C LEU A 126 5.86 -10.98 -2.98
N GLU A 127 6.94 -11.42 -2.38
CA GLU A 127 7.90 -12.30 -3.04
C GLU A 127 7.35 -13.71 -3.25
N GLU A 128 6.75 -14.27 -2.24
CA GLU A 128 6.20 -15.62 -2.32
C GLU A 128 5.14 -15.74 -3.39
N LYS A 129 4.25 -14.75 -3.47
CA LYS A 129 3.18 -14.79 -4.46
C LYS A 129 3.69 -14.66 -5.87
N GLU A 130 4.73 -13.88 -6.08
CA GLU A 130 5.32 -13.76 -7.40
C GLU A 130 5.97 -15.07 -7.84
N GLU A 131 6.68 -15.72 -6.93
CA GLU A 131 7.27 -17.02 -7.22
C GLU A 131 6.20 -18.06 -7.56
N GLN A 132 5.13 -18.10 -6.80
CA GLN A 132 4.03 -19.01 -7.05
C GLN A 132 3.40 -18.77 -8.40
N LYS A 133 3.22 -17.53 -8.79
CA LYS A 133 2.65 -17.21 -10.10
C LYS A 133 3.55 -17.69 -11.23
N GLU A 134 4.84 -17.54 -11.09
CA GLU A 134 5.78 -18.01 -12.09
C GLU A 134 5.73 -19.51 -12.22
N GLU A 135 5.64 -20.22 -11.11
CA GLU A 135 5.52 -21.67 -11.12
C GLU A 135 4.23 -22.12 -11.79
N GLU A 136 3.13 -21.46 -11.52
CA GLU A 136 1.85 -21.78 -12.11
C GLU A 136 1.85 -21.62 -13.63
N LYS A 137 2.63 -20.70 -14.14
CA LYS A 137 2.72 -20.47 -15.58
C LYS A 137 3.52 -21.53 -16.32
N LYS A 138 4.25 -22.32 -15.63
CA LYS A 138 5.02 -23.42 -16.20
C LYS A 138 4.14 -24.62 -16.39
#